data_6764d87818f50e321dc7b9ebdf3184c6
#
_entry.id   6764d87818f50e321dc7b9ebdf3184c6
#
_cell.length_a   1.000
_cell.length_b   1.000
_cell.length_c   1.000
_cell.angle_alpha   90.00
_cell.angle_beta   90.00
_cell.angle_gamma   90.00
#
_symmetry.space_group_name_H-M   'P 1'
#
loop_
_entity.id
_entity.type
_entity.pdbx_description
1 polymer ?
#
loop_
_entity_poly.entity_id
_entity_poly.type
_entity_poly.pdbx_seq_one_letter_code
_entity_poly.pdbx_strand_id
1 'polypeptide(L)'
;MRLFHRERKHGRRQETFLDGLHIDTGNWFQVFSACLGKMMAIQTACGEIVVKGQDWNVDFSEGTIRFGNDAYPIQFIGSESILDNTWLWGWENINGFSEEIIQLARHTREEGERLGLEPLTTAEFTLNDTYHGHDLSIVTCGLAEQYCYYRGPHSGGAIFAAFSGVPDEVFAPADIHRFLSITTQCIQQFHVDHKIFVEGFLSWNHTAYDWKERTLTAHFGQDLKIEFEQTEECLRICSMTNR
;
A
#
# COMPACT_ATOMS: atom_id res chain seq x y z
N MET A 1 -32.19 -14.87 -38.39
CA MET A 1 -31.80 -13.74 -37.53
C MET A 1 -31.60 -14.29 -36.13
N ARG A 2 -30.36 -14.68 -35.75
CA ARG A 2 -30.06 -15.25 -34.44
C ARG A 2 -29.36 -14.17 -33.60
N LEU A 3 -30.04 -13.71 -32.55
CA LEU A 3 -29.53 -12.80 -31.54
C LEU A 3 -28.50 -13.54 -30.67
N PHE A 4 -27.24 -13.16 -30.79
CA PHE A 4 -26.21 -13.60 -29.85
C PHE A 4 -26.35 -12.78 -28.56
N HIS A 5 -26.87 -13.41 -27.51
CA HIS A 5 -26.75 -12.91 -26.16
C HIS A 5 -25.29 -13.09 -25.73
N ARG A 6 -24.60 -11.97 -25.61
CA ARG A 6 -23.26 -11.91 -25.03
C ARG A 6 -23.43 -11.87 -23.50
N GLU A 7 -23.39 -13.06 -22.89
CA GLU A 7 -23.30 -13.15 -21.43
C GLU A 7 -22.02 -12.42 -20.99
N ARG A 8 -22.19 -11.31 -20.26
CA ARG A 8 -21.10 -10.70 -19.49
C ARG A 8 -20.74 -11.69 -18.39
N LYS A 9 -19.60 -12.36 -18.51
CA LYS A 9 -18.97 -13.06 -17.40
C LYS A 9 -18.67 -12.00 -16.33
N HIS A 10 -19.47 -11.94 -15.29
CA HIS A 10 -19.12 -11.27 -14.05
C HIS A 10 -17.89 -12.02 -13.51
N GLY A 11 -16.72 -11.46 -13.65
CA GLY A 11 -15.52 -11.95 -12.99
C GLY A 11 -15.82 -12.05 -11.48
N ARG A 12 -15.45 -13.15 -10.85
CA ARG A 12 -15.48 -13.28 -9.39
C ARG A 12 -14.73 -12.07 -8.82
N ARG A 13 -15.40 -11.29 -7.96
CA ARG A 13 -14.80 -10.21 -7.21
C ARG A 13 -13.57 -10.77 -6.47
N GLN A 14 -12.42 -10.19 -6.68
CA GLN A 14 -11.23 -10.51 -5.90
C GLN A 14 -11.43 -9.81 -4.56
N GLU A 15 -11.60 -10.58 -3.49
CA GLU A 15 -11.75 -10.04 -2.14
C GLU A 15 -10.41 -9.41 -1.73
N THR A 16 -10.44 -8.16 -1.33
CA THR A 16 -9.27 -7.47 -0.76
C THR A 16 -9.26 -7.65 0.76
N PHE A 17 -8.10 -7.49 1.39
CA PHE A 17 -8.01 -7.54 2.86
C PHE A 17 -8.88 -6.45 3.55
N LEU A 18 -9.28 -5.41 2.82
CA LEU A 18 -10.20 -4.37 3.31
C LEU A 18 -11.62 -4.87 3.51
N ASP A 19 -12.06 -5.89 2.78
CA ASP A 19 -13.44 -6.39 2.83
C ASP A 19 -13.83 -6.96 4.21
N GLY A 20 -12.84 -7.31 5.05
CA GLY A 20 -13.03 -7.74 6.44
C GLY A 20 -13.01 -6.61 7.48
N LEU A 21 -12.73 -5.38 7.08
CA LEU A 21 -12.60 -4.24 7.97
C LEU A 21 -13.87 -3.39 8.00
N HIS A 22 -14.20 -2.84 9.17
CA HIS A 22 -15.29 -1.87 9.33
C HIS A 22 -14.79 -0.45 9.08
N ILE A 23 -14.61 -0.09 7.80
CA ILE A 23 -14.10 1.21 7.38
C ILE A 23 -15.00 1.84 6.30
N ASP A 24 -14.95 3.15 6.20
CA ASP A 24 -15.46 3.89 5.03
C ASP A 24 -14.40 3.84 3.92
N THR A 25 -14.62 2.97 2.94
CA THR A 25 -13.69 2.79 1.82
C THR A 25 -13.63 3.99 0.86
N GLY A 26 -14.56 4.94 0.94
CA GLY A 26 -14.51 6.23 0.25
C GLY A 26 -13.68 7.28 0.99
N ASN A 27 -13.23 6.99 2.20
CA ASN A 27 -12.43 7.88 3.01
C ASN A 27 -10.94 7.55 2.88
N TRP A 28 -10.18 8.45 2.23
CA TRP A 28 -8.74 8.30 2.02
C TRP A 28 -7.97 7.99 3.30
N PHE A 29 -8.22 8.74 4.38
CA PHE A 29 -7.52 8.58 5.64
C PHE A 29 -7.70 7.17 6.24
N GLN A 30 -8.91 6.60 6.12
CA GLN A 30 -9.19 5.26 6.60
C GLN A 30 -8.54 4.17 5.72
N VAL A 31 -8.60 4.32 4.39
CA VAL A 31 -7.96 3.37 3.47
C VAL A 31 -6.44 3.42 3.59
N PHE A 32 -5.85 4.61 3.66
CA PHE A 32 -4.41 4.78 3.92
C PHE A 32 -3.99 4.12 5.24
N SER A 33 -4.74 4.39 6.33
CA SER A 33 -4.48 3.78 7.64
C SER A 33 -4.49 2.25 7.58
N ALA A 34 -5.45 1.66 6.86
CA ALA A 34 -5.56 0.21 6.70
C ALA A 34 -4.40 -0.39 5.89
N CYS A 35 -3.92 0.31 4.85
CA CYS A 35 -2.83 -0.15 3.98
C CYS A 35 -1.44 -0.02 4.60
N LEU A 36 -1.24 0.97 5.50
CA LEU A 36 0.08 1.39 5.96
C LEU A 36 0.86 0.26 6.63
N GLY A 37 0.25 -0.50 7.56
CA GLY A 37 0.92 -1.57 8.30
C GLY A 37 1.47 -2.67 7.40
N LYS A 38 0.63 -3.16 6.46
CA LYS A 38 1.01 -4.09 5.40
C LYS A 38 2.22 -3.57 4.63
N MET A 39 2.11 -2.35 4.11
CA MET A 39 3.14 -1.82 3.23
C MET A 39 4.45 -1.53 3.95
N MET A 40 4.42 -1.06 5.19
CA MET A 40 5.64 -0.86 5.97
C MET A 40 6.32 -2.19 6.31
N ALA A 41 5.58 -3.26 6.55
CA ALA A 41 6.16 -4.60 6.73
C ALA A 41 6.85 -5.09 5.45
N ILE A 42 6.17 -4.98 4.30
CA ILE A 42 6.69 -5.36 2.99
C ILE A 42 7.92 -4.51 2.63
N GLN A 43 7.85 -3.19 2.76
CA GLN A 43 8.94 -2.28 2.39
C GLN A 43 10.18 -2.48 3.28
N THR A 44 10.00 -2.75 4.57
CA THR A 44 11.11 -3.08 5.48
C THR A 44 11.79 -4.38 5.06
N ALA A 45 11.00 -5.44 4.80
CA ALA A 45 11.54 -6.72 4.32
C ALA A 45 12.22 -6.58 2.95
N CYS A 46 11.61 -5.81 2.04
CA CYS A 46 12.18 -5.53 0.73
C CYS A 46 13.52 -4.80 0.84
N GLY A 47 13.62 -3.80 1.74
CA GLY A 47 14.88 -3.10 2.03
C GLY A 47 15.98 -4.05 2.49
N GLU A 48 15.66 -4.97 3.38
CA GLU A 48 16.60 -5.94 3.97
C GLU A 48 16.99 -7.07 3.01
N ILE A 49 16.05 -7.58 2.21
CA ILE A 49 16.23 -8.80 1.41
C ILE A 49 16.59 -8.49 -0.05
N VAL A 50 16.01 -7.43 -0.63
CA VAL A 50 16.12 -7.11 -2.06
C VAL A 50 17.06 -5.93 -2.29
N VAL A 51 16.74 -4.76 -1.74
CA VAL A 51 17.47 -3.51 -2.02
C VAL A 51 18.88 -3.53 -1.43
N LYS A 52 19.03 -3.92 -0.16
CA LYS A 52 20.32 -4.10 0.56
C LYS A 52 21.29 -2.91 0.42
N GLY A 53 20.78 -1.71 0.16
CA GLY A 53 21.62 -0.54 -0.08
C GLY A 53 22.43 -0.59 -1.37
N GLN A 54 22.09 -1.46 -2.32
CA GLN A 54 22.77 -1.59 -3.61
C GLN A 54 22.36 -0.46 -4.55
N ASP A 55 23.20 -0.24 -5.57
CA ASP A 55 22.85 0.66 -6.69
C ASP A 55 21.62 0.14 -7.41
N TRP A 56 20.78 1.07 -7.87
CA TRP A 56 19.56 0.77 -8.56
C TRP A 56 19.52 1.41 -9.96
N ASN A 57 18.77 0.78 -10.86
CA ASN A 57 18.47 1.33 -12.19
C ASN A 57 17.10 0.86 -12.66
N VAL A 58 16.35 1.75 -13.30
CA VAL A 58 15.07 1.43 -13.94
C VAL A 58 15.21 1.52 -15.44
N ASP A 59 14.81 0.46 -16.14
CA ASP A 59 14.71 0.42 -17.60
C ASP A 59 13.25 0.21 -18.01
N PHE A 60 12.62 1.29 -18.48
CA PHE A 60 11.23 1.26 -18.93
C PHE A 60 11.06 0.55 -20.27
N SER A 61 12.12 0.43 -21.07
CA SER A 61 12.06 -0.30 -22.36
C SER A 61 12.04 -1.81 -22.15
N GLU A 62 12.73 -2.27 -21.11
CA GLU A 62 12.71 -3.67 -20.67
C GLU A 62 11.66 -3.95 -19.61
N GLY A 63 11.04 -2.92 -19.04
CA GLY A 63 10.06 -3.07 -17.96
C GLY A 63 10.66 -3.62 -16.67
N THR A 64 11.88 -3.23 -16.31
CA THR A 64 12.60 -3.79 -15.16
C THR A 64 13.18 -2.72 -14.23
N ILE A 65 13.26 -3.05 -12.94
CA ILE A 65 14.13 -2.39 -11.97
C ILE A 65 15.23 -3.36 -11.54
N ARG A 66 16.45 -2.86 -11.43
CA ARG A 66 17.61 -3.64 -10.94
C ARG A 66 18.10 -3.11 -9.61
N PHE A 67 18.47 -4.04 -8.73
CA PHE A 67 19.25 -3.77 -7.52
C PHE A 67 20.51 -4.63 -7.59
N GLY A 68 21.66 -4.00 -7.82
CA GLY A 68 22.90 -4.73 -8.13
C GLY A 68 22.74 -5.60 -9.37
N ASN A 69 22.83 -6.92 -9.21
CA ASN A 69 22.72 -7.88 -10.32
C ASN A 69 21.30 -8.43 -10.54
N ASP A 70 20.39 -8.23 -9.58
CA ASP A 70 19.05 -8.79 -9.63
C ASP A 70 18.09 -7.83 -10.36
N ALA A 71 17.21 -8.37 -11.21
CA ALA A 71 16.24 -7.62 -11.98
C ALA A 71 14.82 -8.10 -11.70
N TYR A 72 13.89 -7.15 -11.55
CA TYR A 72 12.49 -7.40 -11.19
C TYR A 72 11.56 -6.66 -12.16
N PRO A 73 10.44 -7.26 -12.59
CA PRO A 73 9.46 -6.60 -13.45
C PRO A 73 8.80 -5.43 -12.71
N ILE A 74 8.61 -4.32 -13.43
CA ILE A 74 8.03 -3.09 -12.88
C ILE A 74 6.60 -2.83 -13.35
N GLN A 75 5.92 -2.01 -12.55
CA GLN A 75 4.70 -1.31 -12.87
C GLN A 75 4.91 0.17 -12.57
N PHE A 76 4.76 1.05 -13.56
CA PHE A 76 4.87 2.48 -13.34
C PHE A 76 3.61 3.01 -12.64
N ILE A 77 3.74 3.47 -11.42
CA ILE A 77 2.64 4.03 -10.62
C ILE A 77 2.36 5.47 -11.05
N GLY A 78 3.38 6.31 -11.07
CA GLY A 78 3.29 7.72 -11.38
C GLY A 78 4.57 8.48 -11.09
N SER A 79 4.50 9.79 -11.16
CA SER A 79 5.66 10.67 -10.92
C SER A 79 5.29 11.93 -10.13
N GLU A 80 6.24 12.42 -9.35
CA GLU A 80 6.23 13.73 -8.71
C GLU A 80 7.05 14.73 -9.54
N SER A 81 6.50 15.93 -9.76
CA SER A 81 7.24 17.10 -10.21
C SER A 81 7.62 17.95 -9.00
N ILE A 82 8.93 18.24 -8.82
CA ILE A 82 9.39 19.19 -7.80
C ILE A 82 9.10 20.64 -8.22
N LEU A 83 9.12 20.91 -9.52
CA LEU A 83 8.94 22.26 -10.04
C LEU A 83 7.52 22.76 -9.85
N ASP A 84 6.55 21.91 -10.12
CA ASP A 84 5.12 22.24 -10.10
C ASP A 84 4.44 21.76 -8.83
N ASN A 85 5.15 20.98 -8.01
CA ASN A 85 4.62 20.30 -6.82
C ASN A 85 3.37 19.48 -7.13
N THR A 86 3.42 18.70 -8.24
CA THR A 86 2.30 17.88 -8.72
C THR A 86 2.63 16.40 -8.74
N TRP A 87 1.56 15.59 -8.67
CA TRP A 87 1.55 14.17 -8.99
C TRP A 87 0.91 13.96 -10.35
N LEU A 88 1.49 13.07 -11.16
CA LEU A 88 0.91 12.58 -12.41
C LEU A 88 0.86 11.06 -12.38
N TRP A 89 -0.36 10.49 -12.54
CA TRP A 89 -0.55 9.05 -12.57
C TRP A 89 0.01 8.40 -13.83
N GLY A 90 0.59 7.21 -13.67
CA GLY A 90 1.14 6.41 -14.75
C GLY A 90 0.11 5.98 -15.82
N TRP A 91 -1.17 5.90 -15.46
CA TRP A 91 -2.23 5.54 -16.40
C TRP A 91 -2.57 6.64 -17.43
N GLU A 92 -2.18 7.90 -17.24
CA GLU A 92 -2.22 8.94 -18.28
C GLU A 92 -1.24 8.63 -19.43
N ASN A 93 -0.17 7.92 -19.10
CA ASN A 93 0.77 7.36 -20.06
C ASN A 93 1.32 8.36 -21.09
N ILE A 94 1.63 9.57 -20.66
CA ILE A 94 2.18 10.64 -21.53
C ILE A 94 3.51 10.24 -22.18
N ASN A 95 4.23 9.26 -21.61
CA ASN A 95 5.51 8.75 -22.11
C ASN A 95 5.33 7.63 -23.14
N GLY A 96 4.11 7.13 -23.38
CA GLY A 96 3.84 6.05 -24.31
C GLY A 96 4.43 4.69 -23.90
N PHE A 97 4.49 4.40 -22.60
CA PHE A 97 4.91 3.09 -22.11
C PHE A 97 3.97 1.98 -22.58
N SER A 98 4.48 0.75 -22.64
CA SER A 98 3.66 -0.41 -22.96
C SER A 98 2.54 -0.59 -21.92
N GLU A 99 1.39 -1.12 -22.36
CA GLU A 99 0.25 -1.41 -21.48
C GLU A 99 0.65 -2.31 -20.31
N GLU A 100 1.61 -3.20 -20.50
CA GLU A 100 2.11 -4.12 -19.47
C GLU A 100 2.74 -3.38 -18.28
N ILE A 101 3.36 -2.22 -18.51
CA ILE A 101 4.04 -1.44 -17.45
C ILE A 101 3.07 -0.58 -16.63
N ILE A 102 1.88 -0.27 -17.16
CA ILE A 102 0.91 0.63 -16.51
C ILE A 102 -0.34 -0.09 -15.99
N GLN A 103 -0.38 -1.42 -16.04
CA GLN A 103 -1.56 -2.20 -15.63
C GLN A 103 -1.95 -1.95 -14.18
N LEU A 104 -0.97 -1.90 -13.26
CA LEU A 104 -1.24 -1.63 -11.85
C LEU A 104 -1.84 -0.23 -11.64
N ALA A 105 -1.30 0.79 -12.32
CA ALA A 105 -1.84 2.14 -12.23
C ALA A 105 -3.29 2.21 -12.76
N ARG A 106 -3.60 1.51 -13.85
CA ARG A 106 -4.98 1.41 -14.38
C ARG A 106 -5.90 0.69 -13.41
N HIS A 107 -5.46 -0.44 -12.86
CA HIS A 107 -6.22 -1.15 -11.85
C HIS A 107 -6.46 -0.28 -10.60
N THR A 108 -5.45 0.50 -10.18
CA THR A 108 -5.59 1.47 -9.08
C THR A 108 -6.67 2.50 -9.37
N ARG A 109 -6.76 3.01 -10.60
CA ARG A 109 -7.85 3.90 -11.01
C ARG A 109 -9.22 3.23 -10.93
N GLU A 110 -9.35 1.99 -11.44
CA GLU A 110 -10.59 1.22 -11.37
C GLU A 110 -11.04 0.98 -9.91
N GLU A 111 -10.09 0.66 -9.04
CA GLU A 111 -10.34 0.55 -7.60
C GLU A 111 -10.74 1.90 -6.98
N GLY A 112 -10.09 2.99 -7.38
CA GLY A 112 -10.46 4.35 -6.97
C GLY A 112 -11.89 4.71 -7.36
N GLU A 113 -12.30 4.40 -8.59
CA GLU A 113 -13.68 4.58 -9.07
C GLU A 113 -14.68 3.72 -8.25
N ARG A 114 -14.32 2.49 -7.97
CA ARG A 114 -15.14 1.56 -7.18
C ARG A 114 -15.32 1.99 -5.73
N LEU A 115 -14.25 2.49 -5.11
CA LEU A 115 -14.21 2.90 -3.70
C LEU A 115 -14.70 4.34 -3.49
N GLY A 116 -14.75 5.16 -4.55
CA GLY A 116 -15.04 6.59 -4.45
C GLY A 116 -13.85 7.42 -3.97
N LEU A 117 -12.62 6.97 -4.24
CA LEU A 117 -11.38 7.65 -3.84
C LEU A 117 -10.89 8.57 -4.95
N GLU A 118 -11.23 9.85 -4.86
CA GLU A 118 -10.87 10.88 -5.84
C GLU A 118 -9.35 10.94 -6.15
N PRO A 119 -8.42 10.84 -5.17
CA PRO A 119 -6.99 10.90 -5.46
C PRO A 119 -6.49 9.79 -6.40
N LEU A 120 -7.17 8.65 -6.47
CA LEU A 120 -6.81 7.54 -7.36
C LEU A 120 -7.38 7.70 -8.78
N THR A 121 -8.34 8.61 -8.98
CA THR A 121 -9.07 8.79 -10.24
C THR A 121 -8.77 10.12 -10.92
N THR A 122 -8.15 11.07 -10.22
CA THR A 122 -7.73 12.36 -10.77
C THR A 122 -6.34 12.22 -11.39
N ALA A 123 -6.23 12.49 -12.69
CA ALA A 123 -5.03 12.25 -13.48
C ALA A 123 -3.78 12.98 -12.96
N GLU A 124 -3.94 14.25 -12.69
CA GLU A 124 -2.90 15.15 -12.19
C GLU A 124 -3.48 16.07 -11.10
N PHE A 125 -2.72 16.28 -10.03
CA PHE A 125 -3.12 17.19 -8.96
C PHE A 125 -1.91 17.67 -8.15
N THR A 126 -2.11 18.79 -7.44
CA THR A 126 -1.09 19.37 -6.56
C THR A 126 -0.90 18.50 -5.32
N LEU A 127 0.35 18.18 -5.00
CA LEU A 127 0.74 17.51 -3.77
C LEU A 127 0.56 18.41 -2.55
N ASN A 128 0.26 17.83 -1.42
CA ASN A 128 0.04 18.53 -0.14
C ASN A 128 0.32 17.58 1.03
N ASP A 129 0.09 18.03 2.27
CA ASP A 129 0.37 17.24 3.47
C ASP A 129 -0.47 15.95 3.60
N THR A 130 -1.51 15.80 2.78
CA THR A 130 -2.36 14.60 2.76
C THR A 130 -2.00 13.63 1.63
N TYR A 131 -1.42 14.15 0.54
CA TYR A 131 -1.13 13.37 -0.66
C TYR A 131 0.31 13.58 -1.10
N HIS A 132 1.15 12.58 -0.88
CA HIS A 132 2.51 12.47 -1.37
C HIS A 132 2.65 11.22 -2.25
N GLY A 133 3.67 11.16 -3.08
CA GLY A 133 3.89 9.99 -3.93
C GLY A 133 4.10 8.70 -3.14
N HIS A 134 4.66 8.79 -1.92
CA HIS A 134 4.75 7.64 -1.02
C HIS A 134 3.37 7.15 -0.56
N ASP A 135 2.47 8.06 -0.15
CA ASP A 135 1.13 7.71 0.33
C ASP A 135 0.29 7.08 -0.78
N LEU A 136 0.38 7.66 -1.99
CA LEU A 136 -0.27 7.12 -3.19
C LEU A 136 0.25 5.74 -3.55
N SER A 137 1.57 5.51 -3.43
CA SER A 137 2.19 4.20 -3.67
C SER A 137 1.85 3.18 -2.59
N ILE A 138 1.74 3.60 -1.33
CA ILE A 138 1.30 2.75 -0.20
C ILE A 138 -0.13 2.27 -0.46
N VAL A 139 -1.04 3.15 -0.86
CA VAL A 139 -2.42 2.73 -1.16
C VAL A 139 -2.47 1.87 -2.41
N THR A 140 -1.78 2.25 -3.49
CA THR A 140 -1.71 1.47 -4.74
C THR A 140 -1.24 0.03 -4.49
N CYS A 141 -0.06 -0.14 -3.87
CA CYS A 141 0.49 -1.47 -3.57
C CYS A 141 -0.25 -2.15 -2.41
N GLY A 142 -0.83 -1.36 -1.50
CA GLY A 142 -1.64 -1.87 -0.39
C GLY A 142 -2.93 -2.54 -0.85
N LEU A 143 -3.60 -1.99 -1.87
CA LEU A 143 -4.81 -2.56 -2.48
C LEU A 143 -4.50 -3.75 -3.40
N ALA A 144 -3.27 -3.84 -3.91
CA ALA A 144 -2.81 -4.93 -4.75
C ALA A 144 -2.17 -6.06 -3.93
N GLU A 145 -1.87 -7.20 -4.61
CA GLU A 145 -1.15 -8.32 -4.02
C GLU A 145 0.33 -8.24 -4.39
N GLN A 146 1.22 -8.61 -3.47
CA GLN A 146 2.64 -8.93 -3.71
C GLN A 146 3.44 -7.90 -4.53
N TYR A 147 3.28 -6.61 -4.23
CA TYR A 147 4.11 -5.55 -4.77
C TYR A 147 4.94 -4.85 -3.69
N CYS A 148 6.22 -4.62 -3.99
CA CYS A 148 7.03 -3.57 -3.38
C CYS A 148 6.94 -2.32 -4.25
N TYR A 149 7.36 -1.16 -3.75
CA TYR A 149 7.57 0.00 -4.60
C TYR A 149 8.92 0.68 -4.31
N TYR A 150 9.40 1.42 -5.29
CA TYR A 150 10.62 2.19 -5.17
C TYR A 150 10.41 3.62 -5.70
N ARG A 151 10.93 4.59 -4.95
CA ARG A 151 11.00 5.98 -5.39
C ARG A 151 12.35 6.22 -6.06
N GLY A 152 12.34 6.45 -7.36
CA GLY A 152 13.51 6.76 -8.16
C GLY A 152 13.67 8.27 -8.34
N PRO A 153 14.53 8.96 -7.55
CA PRO A 153 14.74 10.40 -7.66
C PRO A 153 15.49 10.75 -8.94
N HIS A 154 15.12 11.91 -9.51
CA HIS A 154 15.83 12.55 -10.64
C HIS A 154 15.80 14.07 -10.49
N SER A 155 16.47 14.81 -11.39
CA SER A 155 16.62 16.27 -11.27
C SER A 155 15.30 17.07 -11.30
N GLY A 156 14.24 16.53 -11.89
CA GLY A 156 12.91 17.19 -11.98
C GLY A 156 11.90 16.71 -10.96
N GLY A 157 12.22 15.68 -10.16
CA GLY A 157 11.28 15.06 -9.21
C GLY A 157 11.62 13.63 -8.87
N ALA A 158 10.61 12.76 -8.92
CA ALA A 158 10.80 11.33 -8.74
C ALA A 158 9.78 10.52 -9.53
N ILE A 159 10.19 9.35 -9.98
CA ILE A 159 9.29 8.31 -10.45
C ILE A 159 8.95 7.38 -9.28
N PHE A 160 7.76 6.79 -9.34
CA PHE A 160 7.35 5.72 -8.43
C PHE A 160 7.01 4.49 -9.25
N ALA A 161 7.74 3.42 -9.01
CA ALA A 161 7.57 2.14 -9.68
C ALA A 161 7.29 1.06 -8.64
N ALA A 162 6.19 0.33 -8.81
CA ALA A 162 5.98 -0.93 -8.11
C ALA A 162 6.76 -2.03 -8.82
N PHE A 163 7.13 -3.06 -8.11
CA PHE A 163 7.80 -4.24 -8.68
C PHE A 163 7.41 -5.50 -7.93
N SER A 164 7.49 -6.63 -8.61
CA SER A 164 7.08 -7.95 -8.14
C SER A 164 8.14 -9.00 -8.47
N GLY A 165 7.84 -10.28 -8.19
CA GLY A 165 8.79 -11.37 -8.44
C GLY A 165 9.96 -11.41 -7.46
N VAL A 166 9.87 -10.68 -6.35
CA VAL A 166 10.82 -10.73 -5.24
C VAL A 166 10.63 -12.02 -4.42
N PRO A 167 11.60 -12.43 -3.59
CA PRO A 167 11.46 -13.60 -2.71
C PRO A 167 10.20 -13.54 -1.84
N ASP A 168 9.54 -14.68 -1.65
CA ASP A 168 8.28 -14.80 -0.89
C ASP A 168 8.42 -14.32 0.57
N GLU A 169 9.62 -14.40 1.13
CA GLU A 169 9.95 -13.92 2.47
C GLU A 169 9.67 -12.41 2.66
N VAL A 170 9.68 -11.64 1.57
CA VAL A 170 9.32 -10.21 1.60
C VAL A 170 7.86 -10.00 2.00
N PHE A 171 7.00 -10.95 1.63
CA PHE A 171 5.56 -10.91 1.91
C PHE A 171 5.15 -11.79 3.10
N ALA A 172 6.11 -12.38 3.80
CA ALA A 172 5.83 -13.22 4.95
C ALA A 172 5.18 -12.43 6.09
N PRO A 173 4.25 -13.04 6.84
CA PRO A 173 3.67 -12.42 8.01
C PRO A 173 4.73 -11.96 9.02
N ALA A 174 4.52 -10.79 9.60
CA ALA A 174 5.36 -10.27 10.66
C ALA A 174 5.16 -11.05 11.96
N ASP A 175 6.25 -11.37 12.66
CA ASP A 175 6.16 -11.84 14.04
C ASP A 175 5.78 -10.69 15.00
N ILE A 176 5.56 -11.00 16.26
CA ILE A 176 5.15 -10.04 17.29
C ILE A 176 6.16 -8.89 17.45
N HIS A 177 7.46 -9.15 17.33
CA HIS A 177 8.51 -8.15 17.52
C HIS A 177 8.52 -7.17 16.34
N ARG A 178 8.42 -7.70 15.12
CA ARG A 178 8.35 -6.90 13.91
C ARG A 178 7.06 -6.08 13.86
N PHE A 179 5.92 -6.69 14.26
CA PHE A 179 4.66 -5.98 14.38
C PHE A 179 4.74 -4.81 15.35
N LEU A 180 5.30 -5.02 16.56
CA LEU A 180 5.49 -3.97 17.57
C LEU A 180 6.41 -2.85 17.09
N SER A 181 7.53 -3.21 16.45
CA SER A 181 8.49 -2.24 15.92
C SER A 181 7.87 -1.35 14.83
N ILE A 182 7.21 -1.98 13.86
CA ILE A 182 6.55 -1.26 12.75
C ILE A 182 5.40 -0.40 13.28
N THR A 183 4.57 -0.94 14.18
CA THR A 183 3.45 -0.18 14.77
C THR A 183 3.97 1.05 15.50
N THR A 184 4.99 0.90 16.34
CA THR A 184 5.58 2.03 17.07
C THR A 184 6.14 3.10 16.13
N GLN A 185 6.85 2.68 15.08
CA GLN A 185 7.39 3.59 14.08
C GLN A 185 6.28 4.32 13.31
N CYS A 186 5.25 3.60 12.86
CA CYS A 186 4.16 4.18 12.07
C CYS A 186 3.37 5.23 12.85
N ILE A 187 2.97 4.93 14.09
CA ILE A 187 2.18 5.88 14.90
C ILE A 187 2.97 7.12 15.33
N GLN A 188 4.30 7.09 15.25
CA GLN A 188 5.17 8.26 15.50
C GLN A 188 5.40 9.11 14.26
N GLN A 189 5.38 8.51 13.08
CA GLN A 189 5.76 9.16 11.82
C GLN A 189 4.58 9.58 10.96
N PHE A 190 3.45 8.90 11.10
CA PHE A 190 2.29 9.11 10.24
C PHE A 190 1.06 9.53 11.05
N HIS A 191 0.26 10.41 10.47
CA HIS A 191 -1.08 10.69 10.96
C HIS A 191 -2.03 9.61 10.44
N VAL A 192 -2.50 8.73 11.33
CA VAL A 192 -3.35 7.58 11.00
C VAL A 192 -4.42 7.34 12.07
N ASP A 193 -5.51 6.69 11.70
CA ASP A 193 -6.43 6.07 12.66
C ASP A 193 -5.77 4.81 13.22
N HIS A 194 -5.37 4.85 14.50
CA HIS A 194 -4.61 3.77 15.12
C HIS A 194 -5.39 2.46 15.20
N LYS A 195 -6.73 2.52 15.35
CA LYS A 195 -7.58 1.32 15.35
C LYS A 195 -7.58 0.66 13.98
N ILE A 196 -7.87 1.45 12.95
CA ILE A 196 -7.93 0.95 11.56
C ILE A 196 -6.55 0.44 11.12
N PHE A 197 -5.48 1.16 11.47
CA PHE A 197 -4.11 0.75 11.19
C PHE A 197 -3.80 -0.63 11.79
N VAL A 198 -4.12 -0.85 13.08
CA VAL A 198 -3.87 -2.13 13.76
C VAL A 198 -4.71 -3.25 13.15
N GLU A 199 -6.01 -3.03 12.96
CA GLU A 199 -6.91 -4.02 12.36
C GLU A 199 -6.49 -4.38 10.93
N GLY A 200 -6.11 -3.39 10.10
CA GLY A 200 -5.61 -3.60 8.75
C GLY A 200 -4.31 -4.40 8.72
N PHE A 201 -3.36 -4.07 9.61
CA PHE A 201 -2.10 -4.80 9.71
C PHE A 201 -2.32 -6.26 10.14
N LEU A 202 -3.14 -6.50 11.19
CA LEU A 202 -3.45 -7.85 11.66
C LEU A 202 -4.22 -8.68 10.62
N SER A 203 -5.16 -8.06 9.90
CA SER A 203 -5.91 -8.69 8.82
C SER A 203 -4.97 -9.19 7.71
N TRP A 204 -4.08 -8.32 7.20
CA TRP A 204 -3.07 -8.73 6.23
C TRP A 204 -2.13 -9.79 6.77
N ASN A 205 -1.74 -9.67 8.05
CA ASN A 205 -0.82 -10.59 8.74
C ASN A 205 -1.46 -11.95 9.06
N HIS A 206 -2.75 -12.13 8.75
CA HIS A 206 -3.54 -13.31 9.12
C HIS A 206 -3.49 -13.63 10.62
N THR A 207 -3.36 -12.62 11.46
CA THR A 207 -3.31 -12.75 12.92
C THR A 207 -4.71 -12.53 13.49
N ALA A 208 -5.25 -13.55 14.16
CA ALA A 208 -6.53 -13.44 14.84
C ALA A 208 -6.46 -12.45 16.01
N TYR A 209 -7.56 -11.75 16.27
CA TYR A 209 -7.66 -10.82 17.40
C TYR A 209 -9.09 -10.72 17.92
N ASP A 210 -9.19 -10.30 19.18
CA ASP A 210 -10.45 -10.05 19.88
C ASP A 210 -10.46 -8.66 20.53
N TRP A 211 -11.64 -8.03 20.52
CA TRP A 211 -11.88 -6.78 21.21
C TRP A 211 -12.61 -7.01 22.55
N LYS A 212 -12.11 -6.35 23.60
CA LYS A 212 -12.83 -6.19 24.84
C LYS A 212 -12.76 -4.72 25.26
N GLU A 213 -13.89 -4.02 25.15
CA GLU A 213 -14.00 -2.57 25.41
C GLU A 213 -13.00 -1.77 24.52
N ARG A 214 -11.93 -1.25 25.11
CA ARG A 214 -10.87 -0.48 24.44
C ARG A 214 -9.55 -1.24 24.36
N THR A 215 -9.59 -2.55 24.54
CA THR A 215 -8.40 -3.40 24.45
C THR A 215 -8.58 -4.39 23.30
N LEU A 216 -7.63 -4.39 22.38
CA LEU A 216 -7.48 -5.43 21.37
C LEU A 216 -6.45 -6.44 21.87
N THR A 217 -6.76 -7.72 21.79
CA THR A 217 -5.80 -8.81 22.04
C THR A 217 -5.51 -9.51 20.72
N ALA A 218 -4.27 -9.46 20.24
CA ALA A 218 -3.81 -10.13 19.04
C ALA A 218 -3.02 -11.40 19.37
N HIS A 219 -3.26 -12.49 18.61
CA HIS A 219 -2.79 -13.84 18.92
C HIS A 219 -1.63 -14.26 18.01
N PHE A 220 -0.39 -13.93 18.39
CA PHE A 220 0.85 -14.28 17.69
C PHE A 220 1.49 -15.61 18.17
N GLY A 221 0.69 -16.56 18.66
CA GLY A 221 1.21 -17.71 19.41
C GLY A 221 1.43 -17.40 20.89
N GLN A 222 1.52 -16.12 21.21
CA GLN A 222 1.39 -15.48 22.51
C GLN A 222 0.50 -14.25 22.35
N ASP A 223 -0.12 -13.80 23.44
CA ASP A 223 -1.06 -12.69 23.40
C ASP A 223 -0.35 -11.34 23.46
N LEU A 224 -0.66 -10.47 22.49
CA LEU A 224 -0.31 -9.06 22.51
C LEU A 224 -1.55 -8.24 22.85
N LYS A 225 -1.52 -7.54 23.99
CA LYS A 225 -2.57 -6.61 24.37
C LYS A 225 -2.22 -5.20 23.91
N ILE A 226 -3.15 -4.58 23.19
CA ILE A 226 -3.07 -3.21 22.71
C ILE A 226 -4.22 -2.44 23.34
N GLU A 227 -3.90 -1.48 24.20
CA GLU A 227 -4.88 -0.64 24.88
C GLU A 227 -5.02 0.69 24.16
N PHE A 228 -6.26 1.15 24.05
CA PHE A 228 -6.59 2.39 23.37
C PHE A 228 -7.26 3.37 24.33
N GLU A 229 -6.96 4.64 24.17
CA GLU A 229 -7.68 5.74 24.78
C GLU A 229 -8.53 6.47 23.75
N GLN A 230 -9.67 7.00 24.19
CA GLN A 230 -10.52 7.83 23.34
C GLN A 230 -10.00 9.25 23.34
N THR A 231 -9.70 9.78 22.17
CA THR A 231 -9.45 11.20 21.94
C THR A 231 -10.69 11.85 21.31
N GLU A 232 -10.64 13.15 21.05
CA GLU A 232 -11.74 13.86 20.37
C GLU A 232 -11.99 13.33 18.96
N GLU A 233 -10.96 12.84 18.27
CA GLU A 233 -11.00 12.44 16.87
C GLU A 233 -11.11 10.92 16.66
N CYS A 234 -10.37 10.13 17.44
CA CYS A 234 -10.27 8.68 17.22
C CYS A 234 -9.80 7.92 18.48
N LEU A 235 -9.72 6.59 18.36
CA LEU A 235 -9.02 5.75 19.32
C LEU A 235 -7.51 5.79 19.05
N ARG A 236 -6.72 6.12 20.08
CA ARG A 236 -5.26 6.14 20.04
C ARG A 236 -4.65 5.04 20.91
N ILE A 237 -3.62 4.38 20.42
CA ILE A 237 -2.85 3.41 21.21
C ILE A 237 -2.17 4.15 22.36
N CYS A 238 -2.40 3.70 23.59
CA CYS A 238 -1.73 4.19 24.79
C CYS A 238 -0.77 3.17 25.41
N SER A 239 -0.97 1.87 25.14
CA SER A 239 -0.11 0.79 25.65
C SER A 239 -0.09 -0.42 24.72
N MET A 240 1.05 -1.09 24.63
CA MET A 240 1.22 -2.39 23.97
C MET A 240 2.03 -3.29 24.91
N THR A 241 1.45 -4.43 25.32
CA THR A 241 2.09 -5.37 26.25
C THR A 241 1.92 -6.80 25.80
N ASN A 242 3.01 -7.55 25.71
CA ASN A 242 2.96 -9.00 25.49
C ASN A 242 3.02 -9.74 26.83
N ARG A 243 2.34 -10.88 26.92
CA ARG A 243 2.30 -11.75 28.09
C ARG A 243 2.69 -13.16 27.72
#